data_0873012af56e8eac598c0853cd587b72
#
_entry.id   0873012af56e8eac598c0853cd587b72
#
_cell.length_a   1.000
_cell.length_b   1.000
_cell.length_c   1.000
_cell.angle_alpha   90.00
_cell.angle_beta   90.00
_cell.angle_gamma   90.00
#
_symmetry.space_group_name_H-M   'P 1'
#
loop_
_entity.id
_entity.type
_entity.pdbx_description
1 polymer ?
#
loop_
_entity_poly.entity_id
_entity_poly.type
_entity_poly.pdbx_seq_one_letter_code
_entity_poly.pdbx_strand_id
1 'polypeptide(L)'
;YLDKGDCKPPLAIYFSGYRKQEGFEGYNMMRKLGCPFMLITDPRLEGGAFYIDNADLEEKLFNNIEKTINEMRFKKSDVIISGMSMGTFGSLYFGSKLSPHALILAKPLTELGVVAENERLLRPGVFPTSLDLLLKNYGSLSKKSVEEFDKRMWERFDKADWSHTKFIASYLYEDDYDTDGYKNILEHLKSEGVEVYGKGSHGHHNDNHESVVGWFLSQYRLILEEDFNRK
;
A
#
# COMPACT_ATOMS: atom_id res chain seq x y z
N TYR A 1 10.42 7.01 -9.30
CA TYR A 1 10.86 8.41 -9.17
C TYR A 1 11.33 8.67 -7.74
N LEU A 2 12.44 9.35 -7.56
CA LEU A 2 12.99 9.75 -6.27
C LEU A 2 13.25 11.27 -6.27
N ASP A 3 12.72 11.96 -5.28
CA ASP A 3 13.09 13.32 -4.93
C ASP A 3 13.81 13.31 -3.58
N LYS A 4 15.06 13.77 -3.56
CA LYS A 4 15.88 13.75 -2.35
C LYS A 4 15.56 14.90 -1.38
N GLY A 5 14.75 15.85 -1.82
CA GLY A 5 14.37 17.01 -1.00
C GLY A 5 15.57 17.65 -0.29
N ASP A 6 15.41 17.86 1.01
CA ASP A 6 16.47 18.40 1.89
C ASP A 6 17.41 17.32 2.47
N CYS A 7 17.29 16.08 2.02
CA CYS A 7 18.06 14.92 2.50
C CYS A 7 17.96 14.66 4.02
N LYS A 8 16.87 15.07 4.67
CA LYS A 8 16.59 14.78 6.08
C LYS A 8 15.42 13.81 6.23
N PRO A 9 15.43 12.92 7.24
CA PRO A 9 14.31 12.02 7.49
C PRO A 9 12.98 12.76 7.72
N PRO A 10 11.84 12.09 7.41
CA PRO A 10 11.74 10.75 6.88
C PRO A 10 11.83 10.69 5.35
N LEU A 11 12.06 9.47 4.81
CA LEU A 11 11.76 9.14 3.42
C LEU A 11 10.30 8.69 3.31
N ALA A 12 9.50 9.42 2.56
CA ALA A 12 8.12 9.05 2.28
C ALA A 12 8.05 8.21 0.99
N ILE A 13 7.68 6.93 1.09
CA ILE A 13 7.51 6.03 -0.05
C ILE A 13 6.02 5.90 -0.35
N TYR A 14 5.61 6.22 -1.56
CA TYR A 14 4.23 6.15 -2.01
C TYR A 14 4.06 5.16 -3.15
N PHE A 15 3.20 4.17 -2.94
CA PHE A 15 2.75 3.22 -3.95
C PHE A 15 1.48 3.76 -4.61
N SER A 16 1.53 3.94 -5.93
CA SER A 16 0.41 4.48 -6.71
C SER A 16 -0.80 3.55 -6.72
N GLY A 17 -1.99 4.13 -6.76
CA GLY A 17 -3.23 3.41 -7.05
C GLY A 17 -3.33 2.96 -8.50
N TYR A 18 -4.51 2.42 -8.87
CA TYR A 18 -4.83 2.03 -10.23
C TYR A 18 -4.78 3.23 -11.19
N ARG A 19 -4.10 3.07 -12.35
CA ARG A 19 -3.97 4.12 -13.35
C ARG A 19 -4.02 3.55 -14.77
N LYS A 20 -4.85 4.15 -15.62
CA LYS A 20 -4.88 3.86 -17.06
C LYS A 20 -3.82 4.62 -17.87
N GLN A 21 -3.20 5.64 -17.28
CA GLN A 21 -2.20 6.48 -17.94
C GLN A 21 -0.82 6.25 -17.32
N GLU A 22 0.21 6.31 -18.16
CA GLU A 22 1.60 6.29 -17.69
C GLU A 22 1.92 7.49 -16.79
N GLY A 23 2.93 7.33 -15.94
CA GLY A 23 3.43 8.33 -15.03
C GLY A 23 3.25 7.99 -13.56
N PHE A 24 3.59 8.93 -12.69
CA PHE A 24 3.52 8.76 -11.25
C PHE A 24 2.32 9.49 -10.66
N GLU A 25 1.53 8.78 -9.88
CA GLU A 25 0.52 9.38 -9.02
C GLU A 25 1.19 10.01 -7.79
N GLY A 26 0.52 11.01 -7.21
CA GLY A 26 0.92 11.57 -5.92
C GLY A 26 2.07 12.59 -5.95
N TYR A 27 2.66 12.92 -7.11
CA TYR A 27 3.79 13.84 -7.17
C TYR A 27 3.51 15.18 -6.48
N ASN A 28 2.44 15.87 -6.84
CA ASN A 28 2.08 17.15 -6.23
C ASN A 28 1.69 17.04 -4.75
N MET A 29 1.15 15.89 -4.36
CA MET A 29 0.80 15.57 -2.98
C MET A 29 2.06 15.40 -2.14
N MET A 30 2.97 14.51 -2.57
CA MET A 30 4.19 14.20 -1.83
C MET A 30 5.16 15.38 -1.78
N ARG A 31 5.28 16.14 -2.87
CA ARG A 31 6.10 17.36 -2.89
C ARG A 31 5.70 18.39 -1.84
N LYS A 32 4.41 18.49 -1.52
CA LYS A 32 3.90 19.42 -0.49
C LYS A 32 4.33 19.05 0.93
N LEU A 33 4.83 17.85 1.16
CA LEU A 33 5.31 17.40 2.47
C LEU A 33 6.68 17.98 2.84
N GLY A 34 7.46 18.44 1.84
CA GLY A 34 8.76 19.06 2.08
C GLY A 34 9.85 18.08 2.56
N CYS A 35 9.61 16.79 2.58
CA CYS A 35 10.58 15.75 2.91
C CYS A 35 10.99 14.96 1.65
N PRO A 36 12.09 14.18 1.67
CA PRO A 36 12.42 13.24 0.63
C PRO A 36 11.27 12.27 0.34
N PHE A 37 11.01 11.99 -0.94
CA PHE A 37 9.96 11.03 -1.29
C PHE A 37 10.31 10.16 -2.50
N MET A 38 9.81 8.94 -2.49
CA MET A 38 9.88 7.99 -3.58
C MET A 38 8.47 7.64 -4.06
N LEU A 39 8.23 7.74 -5.36
CA LEU A 39 7.00 7.31 -5.99
C LEU A 39 7.24 6.00 -6.73
N ILE A 40 6.43 5.00 -6.45
CA ILE A 40 6.48 3.68 -7.08
C ILE A 40 5.18 3.48 -7.84
N THR A 41 5.28 3.13 -9.11
CA THR A 41 4.15 2.78 -9.97
C THR A 41 4.43 1.49 -10.71
N ASP A 42 3.39 0.74 -11.00
CA ASP A 42 3.46 -0.53 -11.70
C ASP A 42 2.62 -0.48 -12.99
N PRO A 43 3.25 -0.23 -14.15
CA PRO A 43 2.54 -0.06 -15.41
C PRO A 43 2.40 -1.37 -16.23
N ARG A 44 2.73 -2.53 -15.68
CA ARG A 44 2.85 -3.80 -16.42
C ARG A 44 1.55 -4.34 -17.01
N LEU A 45 0.39 -3.98 -16.44
CA LEU A 45 -0.93 -4.27 -16.98
C LEU A 45 -1.71 -2.97 -17.09
N GLU A 46 -2.80 -2.97 -17.83
CA GLU A 46 -3.66 -1.80 -17.92
C GLU A 46 -4.19 -1.41 -16.54
N GLY A 47 -3.69 -0.31 -16.00
CA GLY A 47 -4.00 0.18 -14.66
C GLY A 47 -3.05 -0.28 -13.55
N GLY A 48 -2.26 -1.32 -13.77
CA GLY A 48 -1.24 -1.81 -12.85
C GLY A 48 -1.38 -3.28 -12.44
N ALA A 49 -0.32 -3.83 -11.88
CA ALA A 49 -0.18 -5.25 -11.54
C ALA A 49 0.09 -5.49 -10.04
N PHE A 50 -0.40 -4.63 -9.17
CA PHE A 50 -0.29 -4.72 -7.70
C PHE A 50 1.13 -4.91 -7.15
N TYR A 51 2.16 -4.56 -7.94
CA TYR A 51 3.58 -4.63 -7.55
C TYR A 51 4.14 -6.04 -7.34
N ILE A 52 3.38 -7.07 -7.66
CA ILE A 52 3.76 -8.47 -7.54
C ILE A 52 3.81 -9.16 -8.90
N ASP A 53 4.64 -10.18 -9.03
CA ASP A 53 4.70 -11.07 -10.18
C ASP A 53 5.55 -12.30 -9.82
N ASN A 54 6.81 -12.29 -10.25
CA ASN A 54 7.79 -13.30 -9.88
C ASN A 54 8.77 -12.77 -8.83
N ALA A 55 9.49 -13.69 -8.19
CA ALA A 55 10.43 -13.38 -7.12
C ALA A 55 11.53 -12.39 -7.56
N ASP A 56 12.00 -12.47 -8.81
CA ASP A 56 13.07 -11.60 -9.32
C ASP A 56 12.64 -10.12 -9.37
N LEU A 57 11.43 -9.85 -9.85
CA LEU A 57 10.90 -8.47 -9.88
C LEU A 57 10.68 -7.91 -8.48
N GLU A 58 10.09 -8.72 -7.61
CA GLU A 58 9.81 -8.30 -6.23
C GLU A 58 11.10 -8.06 -5.45
N GLU A 59 12.12 -8.90 -5.65
CA GLU A 59 13.43 -8.72 -5.04
C GLU A 59 14.13 -7.48 -5.57
N LYS A 60 14.10 -7.24 -6.89
CA LYS A 60 14.67 -6.03 -7.49
C LYS A 60 14.00 -4.76 -6.97
N LEU A 61 12.68 -4.75 -6.85
CA LEU A 61 11.97 -3.60 -6.31
C LEU A 61 12.36 -3.36 -4.85
N PHE A 62 12.38 -4.41 -4.03
CA PHE A 62 12.77 -4.32 -2.64
C PHE A 62 14.22 -3.83 -2.49
N ASN A 63 15.17 -4.41 -3.24
CA ASN A 63 16.57 -4.01 -3.21
C ASN A 63 16.76 -2.54 -3.64
N ASN A 64 15.98 -2.04 -4.59
CA ASN A 64 16.02 -0.63 -4.97
C ASN A 64 15.52 0.30 -3.85
N ILE A 65 14.49 -0.12 -3.11
CA ILE A 65 14.03 0.63 -1.92
C ILE A 65 15.13 0.64 -0.85
N GLU A 66 15.66 -0.51 -0.48
CA GLU A 66 16.74 -0.60 0.53
C GLU A 66 17.99 0.18 0.12
N LYS A 67 18.39 0.06 -1.15
CA LYS A 67 19.50 0.84 -1.70
C LYS A 67 19.29 2.34 -1.51
N THR A 68 18.10 2.83 -1.81
CA THR A 68 17.76 4.26 -1.63
C THR A 68 17.85 4.69 -0.17
N ILE A 69 17.29 3.90 0.75
CA ILE A 69 17.36 4.15 2.19
C ILE A 69 18.82 4.24 2.64
N ASN A 70 19.66 3.28 2.21
CA ASN A 70 21.08 3.23 2.57
C ASN A 70 21.89 4.39 1.96
N GLU A 71 21.65 4.75 0.69
CA GLU A 71 22.30 5.89 0.04
C GLU A 71 21.99 7.22 0.72
N MET A 72 20.77 7.35 1.25
CA MET A 72 20.36 8.51 2.04
C MET A 72 20.86 8.45 3.50
N ARG A 73 21.44 7.34 3.92
CA ARG A 73 21.90 7.06 5.30
C ARG A 73 20.76 7.10 6.31
N PHE A 74 19.57 6.67 5.90
CA PHE A 74 18.40 6.59 6.76
C PHE A 74 18.29 5.19 7.38
N LYS A 75 17.59 5.11 8.51
CA LYS A 75 17.20 3.84 9.14
C LYS A 75 15.81 3.43 8.61
N LYS A 76 15.42 2.18 8.82
CA LYS A 76 14.06 1.72 8.52
C LYS A 76 13.00 2.49 9.32
N SER A 77 13.33 2.87 10.56
CA SER A 77 12.53 3.77 11.41
C SER A 77 12.44 5.22 10.90
N ASP A 78 13.17 5.59 9.85
CA ASP A 78 13.08 6.88 9.20
C ASP A 78 12.24 6.82 7.90
N VAL A 79 11.48 5.73 7.70
CA VAL A 79 10.68 5.50 6.50
C VAL A 79 9.20 5.51 6.82
N ILE A 80 8.43 6.23 6.03
CA ILE A 80 6.96 6.16 6.00
C ILE A 80 6.57 5.53 4.67
N ILE A 81 5.81 4.44 4.69
CA ILE A 81 5.28 3.82 3.48
C ILE A 81 3.78 4.09 3.40
N SER A 82 3.31 4.36 2.21
CA SER A 82 1.91 4.70 2.02
C SER A 82 1.38 4.30 0.66
N GLY A 83 0.07 4.19 0.55
CA GLY A 83 -0.62 3.92 -0.70
C GLY A 83 -2.12 4.15 -0.61
N MET A 84 -2.73 4.28 -1.78
CA MET A 84 -4.19 4.35 -1.92
C MET A 84 -4.65 3.20 -2.82
N SER A 85 -5.79 2.56 -2.49
CA SER A 85 -6.39 1.51 -3.31
C SER A 85 -5.35 0.40 -3.63
N MET A 86 -5.09 0.10 -4.90
CA MET A 86 -4.05 -0.84 -5.33
C MET A 86 -2.69 -0.60 -4.66
N GLY A 87 -2.34 0.65 -4.40
CA GLY A 87 -1.08 1.01 -3.74
C GLY A 87 -0.98 0.54 -2.29
N THR A 88 -2.10 0.30 -1.61
CA THR A 88 -2.11 -0.23 -0.24
C THR A 88 -1.59 -1.66 -0.18
N PHE A 89 -1.88 -2.47 -1.20
CA PHE A 89 -1.32 -3.81 -1.30
C PHE A 89 0.21 -3.78 -1.37
N GLY A 90 0.77 -2.93 -2.26
CA GLY A 90 2.22 -2.74 -2.35
C GLY A 90 2.83 -2.24 -1.04
N SER A 91 2.14 -1.30 -0.37
CA SER A 91 2.58 -0.75 0.91
C SER A 91 2.66 -1.82 2.01
N LEU A 92 1.66 -2.68 2.13
CA LEU A 92 1.64 -3.79 3.09
C LEU A 92 2.70 -4.85 2.72
N TYR A 93 2.75 -5.24 1.45
CA TYR A 93 3.62 -6.31 0.96
C TYR A 93 5.11 -5.98 1.10
N PHE A 94 5.52 -4.77 0.72
CA PHE A 94 6.91 -4.32 0.86
C PHE A 94 7.21 -3.78 2.25
N GLY A 95 6.23 -3.18 2.91
CA GLY A 95 6.34 -2.74 4.30
C GLY A 95 6.68 -3.87 5.25
N SER A 96 6.14 -5.07 5.02
CA SER A 96 6.43 -6.26 5.84
C SER A 96 7.91 -6.69 5.86
N LYS A 97 8.68 -6.33 4.84
CA LYS A 97 10.14 -6.55 4.82
C LYS A 97 10.94 -5.42 5.47
N LEU A 98 10.34 -4.25 5.56
CA LEU A 98 11.04 -3.04 5.99
C LEU A 98 10.78 -2.71 7.46
N SER A 99 9.61 -3.07 8.01
CA SER A 99 9.15 -2.62 9.32
C SER A 99 9.34 -1.10 9.47
N PRO A 100 8.62 -0.28 8.65
CA PRO A 100 8.82 1.17 8.59
C PRO A 100 8.30 1.84 9.86
N HIS A 101 8.61 3.13 10.03
CA HIS A 101 8.05 3.94 11.11
C HIS A 101 6.52 3.98 11.07
N ALA A 102 5.94 4.16 9.89
CA ALA A 102 4.49 4.18 9.71
C ALA A 102 4.05 3.61 8.36
N LEU A 103 2.84 3.05 8.35
CA LEU A 103 2.05 2.71 7.17
C LEU A 103 0.80 3.60 7.14
N ILE A 104 0.62 4.38 6.05
CA ILE A 104 -0.57 5.20 5.82
C ILE A 104 -1.33 4.61 4.64
N LEU A 105 -2.49 4.03 4.89
CA LEU A 105 -3.26 3.25 3.95
C LEU A 105 -4.62 3.88 3.72
N ALA A 106 -4.93 4.23 2.49
CA ALA A 106 -6.26 4.72 2.13
C ALA A 106 -6.97 3.73 1.20
N LYS A 107 -8.17 3.30 1.58
CA LYS A 107 -8.98 2.32 0.83
C LYS A 107 -8.22 1.00 0.65
N PRO A 108 -7.93 0.26 1.73
CA PRO A 108 -7.03 -0.88 1.71
C PRO A 108 -7.59 -2.07 0.92
N LEU A 109 -6.75 -2.62 0.05
CA LEU A 109 -6.99 -3.86 -0.68
C LEU A 109 -6.00 -4.92 -0.16
N THR A 110 -6.50 -6.03 0.35
CA THR A 110 -5.66 -7.05 1.02
C THR A 110 -5.77 -8.44 0.39
N GLU A 111 -6.94 -8.81 -0.13
CA GLU A 111 -7.23 -10.14 -0.64
C GLU A 111 -7.40 -10.11 -2.17
N LEU A 112 -6.29 -10.19 -2.88
CA LEU A 112 -6.30 -10.10 -4.35
C LEU A 112 -6.94 -11.31 -5.01
N GLY A 113 -6.93 -12.48 -4.38
CA GLY A 113 -7.61 -13.69 -4.86
C GLY A 113 -9.12 -13.51 -4.85
N VAL A 114 -9.68 -13.00 -3.75
CA VAL A 114 -11.10 -12.65 -3.65
C VAL A 114 -11.48 -11.55 -4.63
N VAL A 115 -10.63 -10.52 -4.77
CA VAL A 115 -10.84 -9.45 -5.76
C VAL A 115 -10.88 -10.01 -7.18
N ALA A 116 -9.97 -10.94 -7.53
CA ALA A 116 -9.92 -11.59 -8.84
C ALA A 116 -11.14 -12.50 -9.09
N GLU A 117 -11.59 -13.22 -8.08
CA GLU A 117 -12.82 -14.04 -8.17
C GLU A 117 -14.05 -13.17 -8.43
N ASN A 118 -14.19 -12.08 -7.67
CA ASN A 118 -15.28 -11.13 -7.84
C ASN A 118 -15.23 -10.41 -9.19
N GLU A 119 -14.04 -10.09 -9.71
CA GLU A 119 -13.88 -9.49 -11.03
C GLU A 119 -14.52 -10.34 -12.13
N ARG A 120 -14.39 -11.65 -12.02
CA ARG A 120 -15.00 -12.57 -12.98
C ARG A 120 -16.50 -12.79 -12.74
N LEU A 121 -16.93 -12.91 -11.49
CA LEU A 121 -18.23 -13.45 -11.14
C LEU A 121 -19.26 -12.37 -10.77
N LEU A 122 -18.86 -11.36 -10.01
CA LEU A 122 -19.77 -10.43 -9.35
C LEU A 122 -19.60 -8.97 -9.75
N ARG A 123 -18.38 -8.54 -10.03
CA ARG A 123 -18.02 -7.12 -10.23
C ARG A 123 -17.04 -6.93 -11.39
N PRO A 124 -17.42 -7.31 -12.63
CA PRO A 124 -16.53 -7.20 -13.78
C PRO A 124 -16.18 -5.75 -14.10
N GLY A 125 -14.90 -5.49 -14.41
CA GLY A 125 -14.39 -4.19 -14.78
C GLY A 125 -13.98 -3.28 -13.62
N VAL A 126 -14.03 -3.77 -12.37
CA VAL A 126 -13.59 -2.99 -11.19
C VAL A 126 -12.08 -3.07 -11.01
N PHE A 127 -11.52 -4.27 -10.99
CA PHE A 127 -10.08 -4.52 -10.88
C PHE A 127 -9.63 -5.63 -11.85
N PRO A 128 -9.77 -5.46 -13.17
CA PRO A 128 -9.54 -6.52 -14.17
C PRO A 128 -8.14 -7.12 -14.08
N THR A 129 -7.14 -6.32 -13.72
CA THR A 129 -5.75 -6.77 -13.61
C THR A 129 -5.52 -7.76 -12.46
N SER A 130 -6.38 -7.83 -11.44
CA SER A 130 -6.30 -8.84 -10.39
C SER A 130 -6.56 -10.25 -10.93
N LEU A 131 -7.55 -10.38 -11.80
CA LEU A 131 -7.86 -11.65 -12.48
C LEU A 131 -6.72 -12.07 -13.41
N ASP A 132 -6.18 -11.13 -14.20
CA ASP A 132 -5.05 -11.41 -15.09
C ASP A 132 -3.82 -11.89 -14.33
N LEU A 133 -3.53 -11.27 -13.18
CA LEU A 133 -2.44 -11.69 -12.30
C LEU A 133 -2.68 -13.08 -11.70
N LEU A 134 -3.90 -13.37 -11.23
CA LEU A 134 -4.23 -14.67 -10.69
C LEU A 134 -4.04 -15.75 -11.76
N LEU A 135 -4.59 -15.55 -12.96
CA LEU A 135 -4.46 -16.49 -14.07
C LEU A 135 -3.01 -16.67 -14.51
N LYS A 136 -2.23 -15.58 -14.56
CA LYS A 136 -0.80 -15.64 -14.90
C LYS A 136 0.01 -16.46 -13.89
N ASN A 137 -0.25 -16.30 -12.60
CA ASN A 137 0.53 -16.95 -11.55
C ASN A 137 0.09 -18.40 -11.25
N TYR A 138 -1.20 -18.70 -11.38
CA TYR A 138 -1.78 -19.98 -10.96
C TYR A 138 -2.48 -20.77 -12.09
N GLY A 139 -2.62 -20.17 -13.28
CA GLY A 139 -3.18 -20.83 -14.47
C GLY A 139 -4.69 -21.06 -14.44
N SER A 140 -5.36 -20.86 -13.34
CA SER A 140 -6.81 -21.09 -13.20
C SER A 140 -7.43 -20.27 -12.08
N LEU A 141 -8.73 -19.98 -12.21
CA LEU A 141 -9.57 -19.45 -11.16
C LEU A 141 -10.23 -20.61 -10.39
N SER A 142 -9.51 -21.20 -9.48
CA SER A 142 -10.01 -22.23 -8.55
C SER A 142 -9.98 -21.71 -7.12
N LYS A 143 -10.79 -22.29 -6.23
CA LYS A 143 -10.76 -21.94 -4.81
C LYS A 143 -9.34 -22.01 -4.23
N LYS A 144 -8.58 -23.04 -4.61
CA LYS A 144 -7.18 -23.18 -4.19
C LYS A 144 -6.31 -22.03 -4.68
N SER A 145 -6.45 -21.61 -5.94
CA SER A 145 -5.67 -20.50 -6.51
C SER A 145 -5.99 -19.17 -5.84
N VAL A 146 -7.26 -18.93 -5.53
CA VAL A 146 -7.73 -17.75 -4.77
C VAL A 146 -7.07 -17.72 -3.38
N GLU A 147 -7.20 -18.81 -2.63
CA GLU A 147 -6.62 -18.92 -1.30
C GLU A 147 -5.09 -18.79 -1.28
N GLU A 148 -4.40 -19.39 -2.25
CA GLU A 148 -2.94 -19.29 -2.36
C GLU A 148 -2.49 -17.86 -2.74
N PHE A 149 -3.27 -17.15 -3.56
CA PHE A 149 -2.97 -15.79 -3.93
C PHE A 149 -3.12 -14.83 -2.73
N ASP A 150 -4.18 -14.99 -1.93
CA ASP A 150 -4.40 -14.19 -0.73
C ASP A 150 -3.36 -14.46 0.35
N LYS A 151 -3.02 -15.73 0.58
CA LYS A 151 -1.96 -16.13 1.53
C LYS A 151 -0.61 -15.48 1.24
N ARG A 152 -0.31 -15.17 -0.02
CA ARG A 152 0.99 -14.62 -0.43
C ARG A 152 1.36 -13.33 0.31
N MET A 153 0.39 -12.47 0.58
CA MET A 153 0.61 -11.26 1.38
C MET A 153 0.69 -11.59 2.87
N TRP A 154 -0.28 -12.34 3.39
CA TRP A 154 -0.41 -12.59 4.82
C TRP A 154 0.74 -13.42 5.39
N GLU A 155 1.22 -14.44 4.66
CA GLU A 155 2.40 -15.21 5.08
C GLU A 155 3.66 -14.37 5.28
N ARG A 156 3.76 -13.26 4.57
CA ARG A 156 4.86 -12.30 4.74
C ARG A 156 4.56 -11.30 5.84
N PHE A 157 3.34 -10.81 5.88
CA PHE A 157 2.86 -9.84 6.86
C PHE A 157 2.97 -10.37 8.28
N ASP A 158 2.53 -11.62 8.51
CA ASP A 158 2.52 -12.27 9.83
C ASP A 158 3.92 -12.63 10.36
N LYS A 159 4.94 -12.61 9.49
CA LYS A 159 6.34 -12.84 9.87
C LYS A 159 7.11 -11.56 10.17
N ALA A 160 6.51 -10.40 9.92
CA ALA A 160 7.17 -9.12 10.09
C ALA A 160 7.11 -8.66 11.56
N ASP A 161 8.12 -7.93 11.99
CA ASP A 161 8.09 -7.23 13.28
C ASP A 161 7.41 -5.87 13.10
N TRP A 162 6.20 -5.75 13.62
CA TRP A 162 5.39 -4.55 13.55
C TRP A 162 5.40 -3.71 14.84
N SER A 163 6.16 -4.14 15.85
CA SER A 163 6.15 -3.55 17.21
C SER A 163 6.46 -2.04 17.25
N HIS A 164 7.11 -1.52 16.21
CA HIS A 164 7.50 -0.11 16.10
C HIS A 164 6.82 0.63 14.95
N THR A 165 5.89 -0.01 14.26
CA THR A 165 5.20 0.57 13.10
C THR A 165 3.84 1.14 13.49
N LYS A 166 3.60 2.40 13.19
CA LYS A 166 2.27 3.02 13.31
C LYS A 166 1.41 2.62 12.12
N PHE A 167 0.25 2.00 12.34
CA PHE A 167 -0.74 1.69 11.32
C PHE A 167 -1.84 2.73 11.29
N ILE A 168 -2.02 3.39 10.16
CA ILE A 168 -3.01 4.43 9.96
C ILE A 168 -3.79 4.09 8.70
N ALA A 169 -5.11 3.88 8.80
CA ALA A 169 -5.93 3.45 7.68
C ALA A 169 -7.23 4.24 7.57
N SER A 170 -7.67 4.53 6.34
CA SER A 170 -9.03 5.01 6.06
C SER A 170 -9.76 4.06 5.13
N TYR A 171 -11.06 3.90 5.33
CA TYR A 171 -11.91 3.01 4.56
C TYR A 171 -13.30 3.63 4.37
N LEU A 172 -14.04 3.15 3.38
CA LEU A 172 -15.38 3.59 3.07
C LEU A 172 -16.40 2.53 3.49
N TYR A 173 -17.42 2.92 4.24
CA TYR A 173 -18.36 1.99 4.88
C TYR A 173 -19.19 1.17 3.90
N GLU A 174 -19.53 1.76 2.74
CA GLU A 174 -20.36 1.13 1.73
C GLU A 174 -19.56 0.34 0.69
N ASP A 175 -18.24 0.21 0.88
CA ASP A 175 -17.37 -0.60 0.03
C ASP A 175 -16.81 -1.81 0.79
N ASP A 176 -17.14 -3.00 0.32
CA ASP A 176 -16.75 -4.25 0.98
C ASP A 176 -15.23 -4.45 0.94
N TYR A 177 -14.56 -4.12 -0.18
CA TYR A 177 -13.11 -4.27 -0.29
C TYR A 177 -12.37 -3.41 0.73
N ASP A 178 -12.83 -2.16 0.89
CA ASP A 178 -12.24 -1.22 1.85
C ASP A 178 -12.46 -1.70 3.29
N THR A 179 -13.70 -2.11 3.63
CA THR A 179 -14.06 -2.54 4.98
C THR A 179 -13.42 -3.86 5.35
N ASP A 180 -13.39 -4.82 4.44
CA ASP A 180 -12.76 -6.11 4.66
C ASP A 180 -11.24 -5.98 4.72
N GLY A 181 -10.63 -5.17 3.84
CA GLY A 181 -9.22 -4.86 3.92
C GLY A 181 -8.81 -4.26 5.26
N TYR A 182 -9.61 -3.34 5.80
CA TYR A 182 -9.36 -2.78 7.13
C TYR A 182 -9.51 -3.81 8.25
N LYS A 183 -10.58 -4.62 8.23
CA LYS A 183 -10.82 -5.68 9.22
C LYS A 183 -9.70 -6.74 9.21
N ASN A 184 -9.27 -7.15 8.02
CA ASN A 184 -8.19 -8.13 7.87
C ASN A 184 -6.88 -7.62 8.48
N ILE A 185 -6.54 -6.34 8.26
CA ILE A 185 -5.38 -5.73 8.90
C ILE A 185 -5.50 -5.78 10.43
N LEU A 186 -6.67 -5.42 10.99
CA LEU A 186 -6.92 -5.48 12.42
C LEU A 186 -6.77 -6.90 12.98
N GLU A 187 -7.30 -7.90 12.28
CA GLU A 187 -7.25 -9.29 12.71
C GLU A 187 -5.81 -9.82 12.77
N HIS A 188 -5.03 -9.57 11.73
CA HIS A 188 -3.64 -10.01 11.65
C HIS A 188 -2.73 -9.28 12.66
N LEU A 189 -3.00 -8.03 13.00
CA LEU A 189 -2.23 -7.27 14.00
C LEU A 189 -2.67 -7.50 15.45
N LYS A 190 -3.81 -8.16 15.66
CA LYS A 190 -4.39 -8.36 17.00
C LYS A 190 -3.45 -9.11 17.94
N SER A 191 -2.74 -10.11 17.45
CA SER A 191 -1.79 -10.90 18.25
C SER A 191 -0.52 -10.13 18.61
N GLU A 192 -0.17 -9.12 17.84
CA GLU A 192 1.03 -8.31 18.01
C GLU A 192 0.85 -7.14 19.00
N GLY A 193 -0.39 -6.86 19.40
CA GLY A 193 -0.71 -5.72 20.27
C GLY A 193 -0.47 -4.35 19.60
N VAL A 194 -0.41 -4.32 18.28
CA VAL A 194 -0.20 -3.09 17.49
C VAL A 194 -1.52 -2.35 17.34
N GLU A 195 -1.49 -1.04 17.64
CA GLU A 195 -2.65 -0.19 17.49
C GLU A 195 -2.82 0.26 16.04
N VAL A 196 -4.05 0.19 15.52
CA VAL A 196 -4.41 0.69 14.19
C VAL A 196 -5.33 1.89 14.31
N TYR A 197 -4.87 3.04 13.85
CA TYR A 197 -5.65 4.28 13.81
C TYR A 197 -6.54 4.29 12.57
N GLY A 198 -7.81 3.94 12.75
CA GLY A 198 -8.76 3.79 11.66
C GLY A 198 -9.72 4.97 11.51
N LYS A 199 -10.00 5.40 10.27
CA LYS A 199 -11.05 6.36 9.94
C LYS A 199 -12.00 5.81 8.91
N GLY A 200 -13.21 5.46 9.31
CA GLY A 200 -14.32 5.18 8.39
C GLY A 200 -15.01 6.46 7.89
N SER A 201 -15.45 6.44 6.67
CA SER A 201 -16.27 7.50 6.04
C SER A 201 -17.35 6.89 5.16
N HIS A 202 -18.45 7.60 4.91
CA HIS A 202 -19.48 7.14 4.00
C HIS A 202 -19.01 7.24 2.53
N GLY A 203 -19.47 6.32 1.69
CA GLY A 203 -19.20 6.24 0.25
C GLY A 203 -18.65 4.88 -0.18
N HIS A 204 -18.51 4.73 -1.50
CA HIS A 204 -17.88 3.57 -2.15
C HIS A 204 -16.44 3.88 -2.56
N HIS A 205 -15.69 2.87 -2.97
CA HIS A 205 -14.24 2.96 -3.26
C HIS A 205 -13.81 4.17 -4.11
N ASN A 206 -14.60 4.55 -5.10
CA ASN A 206 -14.30 5.67 -5.99
C ASN A 206 -14.83 7.03 -5.50
N ASP A 207 -15.57 7.04 -4.38
CA ASP A 207 -16.15 8.27 -3.83
C ASP A 207 -15.16 9.04 -2.95
N ASN A 208 -15.49 10.30 -2.68
CA ASN A 208 -14.82 11.14 -1.68
C ASN A 208 -13.29 11.29 -1.86
N HIS A 209 -12.79 11.21 -3.09
CA HIS A 209 -11.36 11.25 -3.38
C HIS A 209 -10.65 12.45 -2.73
N GLU A 210 -11.19 13.65 -2.86
CA GLU A 210 -10.58 14.86 -2.30
C GLU A 210 -10.49 14.83 -0.76
N SER A 211 -11.52 14.35 -0.08
CA SER A 211 -11.51 14.24 1.37
C SER A 211 -10.56 13.16 1.87
N VAL A 212 -10.43 12.05 1.14
CA VAL A 212 -9.46 11.00 1.42
C VAL A 212 -8.04 11.51 1.24
N VAL A 213 -7.74 12.24 0.16
CA VAL A 213 -6.43 12.87 -0.06
C VAL A 213 -6.13 13.91 1.03
N GLY A 214 -7.11 14.73 1.41
CA GLY A 214 -6.96 15.70 2.49
C GLY A 214 -6.61 15.05 3.82
N TRP A 215 -7.33 13.98 4.18
CA TRP A 215 -7.04 13.20 5.37
C TRP A 215 -5.64 12.56 5.30
N PHE A 216 -5.31 11.93 4.20
CA PHE A 216 -4.01 11.29 3.97
C PHE A 216 -2.84 12.25 4.19
N LEU A 217 -2.92 13.45 3.61
CA LEU A 217 -1.93 14.50 3.84
C LEU A 217 -1.89 14.97 5.29
N SER A 218 -3.01 15.02 5.98
CA SER A 218 -3.05 15.42 7.40
C SER A 218 -2.33 14.41 8.28
N GLN A 219 -2.44 13.10 7.98
CA GLN A 219 -1.72 12.06 8.71
C GLN A 219 -0.20 12.17 8.52
N TYR A 220 0.24 12.43 7.29
CA TYR A 220 1.64 12.70 7.04
C TYR A 220 2.16 13.89 7.83
N ARG A 221 1.44 15.02 7.81
CA ARG A 221 1.85 16.21 8.54
C ARG A 221 1.94 15.98 10.03
N LEU A 222 0.99 15.24 10.59
CA LEU A 222 0.99 14.88 12.00
C LEU A 222 2.27 14.10 12.36
N ILE A 223 2.60 13.05 11.61
CA ILE A 223 3.82 12.27 11.82
C ILE A 223 5.07 13.13 11.62
N LEU A 224 5.11 13.96 10.58
CA LEU A 224 6.26 14.85 10.32
C LEU A 224 6.50 15.80 11.48
N GLU A 225 5.44 16.38 12.05
CA GLU A 225 5.53 17.32 13.16
C GLU A 225 5.87 16.62 14.48
N GLU A 226 5.14 15.56 14.85
CA GLU A 226 5.26 14.91 16.15
C GLU A 226 6.49 14.00 16.26
N ASP A 227 6.78 13.21 15.21
CA ASP A 227 7.80 12.18 15.31
C ASP A 227 9.15 12.63 14.71
N PHE A 228 9.14 13.54 13.74
CA PHE A 228 10.34 14.02 13.05
C PHE A 228 10.67 15.49 13.27
N ASN A 229 9.89 16.22 14.08
CA ASN A 229 10.07 17.65 14.36
C ASN A 229 10.17 18.50 13.08
N ARG A 230 9.38 18.19 12.06
CA ARG A 230 9.32 18.90 10.78
C ARG A 230 8.03 19.72 10.69
N LYS A 231 8.15 21.01 10.34
CA LYS A 231 7.00 21.92 10.15
C LYS A 231 6.72 22.15 8.69
#